data_0f44c6bc9e83ab8e70270bf7f026b02d
#
_entry.id   0f44c6bc9e83ab8e70270bf7f026b02d
#
_cell.length_a   1.000
_cell.length_b   1.000
_cell.length_c   1.000
_cell.angle_alpha   90.00
_cell.angle_beta   90.00
_cell.angle_gamma   90.00
#
_symmetry.space_group_name_H-M   'P 1'
#
loop_
_entity.id
_entity.type
_entity.pdbx_description
1 polymer ?
#
loop_
_entity_poly.entity_id
_entity_poly.type
_entity_poly.pdbx_seq_one_letter_code
_entity_poly.pdbx_strand_id
1 'polypeptide(L)'
;MSGVAQGSYLVAGPAVGVVMSTHDQTQLMASQTATLFTDTTAGTNNIVVDEGQVYQTIEGFGAAFTDSAAYLLEQVEPSASQAGTLNDLFTRTGNGIGLSFMRVPIGATDIARSLYSFDDNSGQADPTLTNFSITHDQGYILPLILQAKALNPQMKLLASPWSPPAWMKSTASMNSGTLLSSDYTQFANYLVKYLQAYKAAGVTYDYLTIQNEPLNQTTAYPSMYMDAPTELAVTRDYVLPALTTANLTTKLFVYDHNWDTPAYPTTVLTDPTIMASPLIAGTAWHGYAGPVGSQQTVQNAFPTMGAWETEHSGGTWQTDQFTTDFLEITQVMRNAAKSFVKWSLALDQTLGPNLTELNNGLGGCATCTPIVTVNSATGIVTKDVEYYTLGHYSKYVMPGATRIYSSNTSAVVSVAFKNPDGSKALVAFNNSSASQTLQVQWGTQLFSYSLPSLAAATFTWTGTQMGTPTVSATWQIQGSSYSSESGLEMETTGDSTGGYDLGYVNPGAYAVYKNVNFGNGVSGVSVRTASGGQGGSLEFHLDSISGPLVSTATLPITGGWQTWTTVTASATGASGVHDLYIVFRGTTAGISNVNWFQFN
;
A
#
# COMPACT_ATOMS: atom_id res chain seq x y z
N MET A 1 40.89 -50.05 13.52
CA MET A 1 39.52 -49.57 13.27
C MET A 1 39.61 -48.15 12.80
N SER A 2 39.48 -47.93 11.51
CA SER A 2 39.54 -46.60 10.90
C SER A 2 38.15 -45.96 11.03
N GLY A 3 38.07 -44.89 11.83
CA GLY A 3 36.86 -44.07 11.91
C GLY A 3 36.67 -43.33 10.60
N VAL A 4 35.59 -43.64 9.88
CA VAL A 4 35.11 -42.84 8.76
C VAL A 4 34.49 -41.57 9.33
N ALA A 5 35.12 -40.44 9.09
CA ALA A 5 34.50 -39.13 9.34
C ALA A 5 33.24 -39.03 8.45
N GLN A 6 32.06 -39.03 9.07
CA GLN A 6 30.84 -38.62 8.38
C GLN A 6 30.99 -37.14 7.99
N GLY A 7 31.30 -36.91 6.72
CA GLY A 7 31.15 -35.59 6.15
C GLY A 7 29.66 -35.21 6.19
N SER A 8 29.31 -34.16 6.91
CA SER A 8 27.99 -33.55 6.83
C SER A 8 27.82 -33.03 5.39
N TYR A 9 27.02 -33.76 4.61
CA TYR A 9 26.54 -33.23 3.35
C TYR A 9 25.61 -32.05 3.67
N LEU A 10 26.08 -30.84 3.40
CA LEU A 10 25.22 -29.66 3.37
C LEU A 10 24.13 -29.93 2.33
N VAL A 11 22.91 -30.16 2.76
CA VAL A 11 21.76 -30.24 1.87
C VAL A 11 21.55 -28.83 1.34
N ALA A 12 21.84 -28.63 0.05
CA ALA A 12 21.54 -27.36 -0.59
C ALA A 12 20.04 -27.09 -0.47
N GLY A 13 19.69 -25.96 0.15
CA GLY A 13 18.30 -25.52 0.28
C GLY A 13 17.70 -25.08 -1.06
N PRO A 14 16.46 -24.59 -1.06
CA PRO A 14 15.79 -24.12 -2.27
C PRO A 14 16.61 -23.06 -3.02
N ALA A 15 16.50 -23.08 -4.34
CA ALA A 15 17.03 -22.01 -5.17
C ALA A 15 16.23 -20.73 -4.97
N VAL A 16 16.93 -19.59 -4.96
CA VAL A 16 16.36 -18.26 -4.83
C VAL A 16 16.56 -17.51 -6.14
N GLY A 17 15.47 -17.25 -6.85
CA GLY A 17 15.47 -16.35 -8.00
C GLY A 17 15.65 -14.90 -7.53
N VAL A 18 16.41 -14.12 -8.28
CA VAL A 18 16.69 -12.71 -7.96
C VAL A 18 16.42 -11.83 -9.17
N VAL A 19 15.64 -10.78 -8.94
CA VAL A 19 15.39 -9.73 -9.94
C VAL A 19 15.72 -8.39 -9.30
N MET A 20 16.44 -7.51 -10.01
CA MET A 20 16.95 -6.27 -9.45
C MET A 20 16.64 -5.06 -10.33
N SER A 21 16.37 -3.93 -9.67
CA SER A 21 16.39 -2.59 -10.27
C SER A 21 17.34 -1.70 -9.49
N THR A 22 18.02 -0.79 -10.20
CA THR A 22 18.97 0.18 -9.63
C THR A 22 18.46 1.60 -9.81
N HIS A 23 18.76 2.47 -8.86
CA HIS A 23 18.35 3.87 -8.88
C HIS A 23 18.78 4.63 -10.14
N ASP A 24 19.98 4.32 -10.68
CA ASP A 24 20.48 4.88 -11.94
C ASP A 24 19.78 4.30 -13.19
N GLN A 25 18.81 3.42 -13.00
CA GLN A 25 18.00 2.76 -14.02
C GLN A 25 18.82 1.95 -15.06
N THR A 26 20.08 1.64 -14.77
CA THR A 26 20.89 0.76 -15.65
C THR A 26 20.43 -0.69 -15.59
N GLN A 27 19.75 -1.07 -14.52
CA GLN A 27 19.04 -2.34 -14.38
C GLN A 27 17.59 -2.05 -13.96
N LEU A 28 16.63 -2.60 -14.69
CA LEU A 28 15.20 -2.43 -14.47
C LEU A 28 14.53 -3.79 -14.54
N MET A 29 14.18 -4.35 -13.37
CA MET A 29 13.70 -5.72 -13.19
C MET A 29 14.57 -6.76 -13.90
N ALA A 30 15.89 -6.53 -13.90
CA ALA A 30 16.86 -7.39 -14.55
C ALA A 30 17.07 -8.68 -13.74
N SER A 31 16.95 -9.83 -14.42
CA SER A 31 17.25 -11.13 -13.80
C SER A 31 18.71 -11.21 -13.41
N GLN A 32 18.99 -11.68 -12.21
CA GLN A 32 20.31 -11.87 -11.65
C GLN A 32 20.64 -13.36 -11.50
N THR A 33 21.91 -13.66 -11.24
CA THR A 33 22.31 -15.02 -10.88
C THR A 33 21.58 -15.47 -9.62
N ALA A 34 20.91 -16.62 -9.70
CA ALA A 34 20.23 -17.22 -8.57
C ALA A 34 21.22 -17.56 -7.44
N THR A 35 20.76 -17.45 -6.20
CA THR A 35 21.48 -17.92 -5.02
C THR A 35 20.79 -19.13 -4.39
N LEU A 36 21.34 -19.69 -3.34
CA LEU A 36 20.80 -20.87 -2.67
C LEU A 36 20.70 -20.63 -1.17
N PHE A 37 19.69 -21.18 -0.54
CA PHE A 37 19.70 -21.32 0.90
C PHE A 37 20.77 -22.32 1.33
N THR A 38 21.49 -22.01 2.38
CA THR A 38 22.53 -22.84 2.99
C THR A 38 22.38 -22.81 4.50
N ASP A 39 22.90 -23.83 5.18
CA ASP A 39 22.96 -23.84 6.65
C ASP A 39 24.20 -23.07 7.09
N THR A 40 24.07 -21.79 7.31
CA THR A 40 25.16 -20.92 7.76
C THR A 40 24.75 -20.18 9.04
N THR A 41 25.75 -19.74 9.81
CA THR A 41 25.50 -18.93 11.01
C THR A 41 25.02 -17.52 10.59
N ALA A 42 23.91 -17.07 11.16
CA ALA A 42 23.38 -15.73 10.92
C ALA A 42 24.35 -14.65 11.38
N GLY A 43 24.54 -13.63 10.53
CA GLY A 43 25.28 -12.42 10.84
C GLY A 43 24.40 -11.35 11.48
N THR A 44 24.95 -10.14 11.62
CA THR A 44 24.26 -9.00 12.25
C THR A 44 23.36 -8.20 11.29
N ASN A 45 23.56 -8.35 9.97
CA ASN A 45 22.75 -7.66 8.94
C ASN A 45 21.77 -8.64 8.31
N ASN A 46 20.74 -9.03 9.06
CA ASN A 46 19.87 -10.14 8.74
C ASN A 46 18.41 -9.72 8.61
N ILE A 47 17.79 -10.03 7.46
CA ILE A 47 16.34 -9.98 7.29
C ILE A 47 15.78 -11.34 7.69
N VAL A 48 14.94 -11.37 8.69
CA VAL A 48 14.24 -12.58 9.15
C VAL A 48 12.89 -12.66 8.45
N VAL A 49 12.61 -13.75 7.75
CA VAL A 49 11.31 -14.06 7.15
C VAL A 49 10.67 -15.23 7.91
N ASP A 50 9.44 -15.05 8.36
CA ASP A 50 8.68 -16.07 9.09
C ASP A 50 7.27 -16.24 8.50
N GLU A 51 7.05 -17.34 7.79
CA GLU A 51 5.72 -17.66 7.22
C GLU A 51 4.71 -18.17 8.26
N GLY A 52 5.13 -18.37 9.51
CA GLY A 52 4.24 -18.66 10.64
C GLY A 52 3.53 -17.41 11.17
N GLN A 53 4.03 -16.23 10.87
CA GLN A 53 3.39 -14.94 11.22
C GLN A 53 2.69 -14.38 9.98
N VAL A 54 1.36 -14.45 9.99
CA VAL A 54 0.49 -14.19 8.84
C VAL A 54 -0.33 -12.93 9.07
N TYR A 55 -0.48 -12.11 8.04
CA TYR A 55 -1.21 -10.84 8.07
C TYR A 55 -2.32 -10.80 7.01
N GLN A 56 -2.55 -9.64 6.40
CA GLN A 56 -3.60 -9.48 5.41
C GLN A 56 -3.36 -10.30 4.12
N THR A 57 -4.45 -10.64 3.46
CA THR A 57 -4.43 -11.20 2.11
C THR A 57 -4.37 -10.06 1.09
N ILE A 58 -3.44 -10.16 0.14
CA ILE A 58 -3.24 -9.18 -0.92
C ILE A 58 -4.22 -9.45 -2.07
N GLU A 59 -4.89 -8.41 -2.54
CA GLU A 59 -5.81 -8.49 -3.67
C GLU A 59 -5.19 -8.03 -4.98
N GLY A 60 -4.17 -7.18 -4.90
CA GLY A 60 -3.38 -6.85 -6.07
C GLY A 60 -2.76 -5.46 -6.04
N PHE A 61 -2.04 -5.19 -7.12
CA PHE A 61 -1.38 -3.93 -7.41
C PHE A 61 -1.86 -3.44 -8.76
N GLY A 62 -1.97 -2.12 -8.94
CA GLY A 62 -2.51 -1.63 -10.21
C GLY A 62 -2.42 -0.13 -10.38
N ALA A 63 -3.29 0.37 -11.26
CA ALA A 63 -3.42 1.78 -11.57
C ALA A 63 -4.85 2.15 -11.98
N ALA A 64 -5.09 3.43 -12.20
CA ALA A 64 -6.39 3.92 -12.62
C ALA A 64 -6.54 3.87 -14.16
N PHE A 65 -7.66 3.29 -14.62
CA PHE A 65 -8.17 3.43 -15.98
C PHE A 65 -8.88 4.78 -16.14
N THR A 66 -8.11 5.88 -16.15
CA THR A 66 -8.67 7.22 -16.40
C THR A 66 -9.16 7.34 -17.84
N ASP A 67 -10.03 8.31 -18.11
CA ASP A 67 -10.48 8.63 -19.48
C ASP A 67 -9.29 8.82 -20.44
N SER A 68 -8.30 9.61 -20.00
CA SER A 68 -7.11 9.88 -20.80
C SER A 68 -6.23 8.66 -21.01
N ALA A 69 -6.02 7.83 -19.97
CA ALA A 69 -5.22 6.62 -20.09
C ALA A 69 -5.85 5.64 -21.11
N ALA A 70 -7.15 5.45 -21.00
CA ALA A 70 -7.87 4.57 -21.93
C ALA A 70 -7.87 5.10 -23.37
N TYR A 71 -8.05 6.42 -23.54
CA TYR A 71 -7.95 7.04 -24.87
C TYR A 71 -6.57 6.86 -25.49
N LEU A 72 -5.50 7.09 -24.73
CA LEU A 72 -4.13 6.96 -25.24
C LEU A 72 -3.82 5.52 -25.66
N LEU A 73 -4.18 4.54 -24.85
CA LEU A 73 -3.92 3.13 -25.14
C LEU A 73 -4.82 2.54 -26.23
N GLU A 74 -6.07 3.02 -26.38
CA GLU A 74 -7.04 2.45 -27.33
C GLU A 74 -7.14 3.22 -28.65
N GLN A 75 -6.83 4.52 -28.65
CA GLN A 75 -7.05 5.39 -29.80
C GLN A 75 -5.78 6.04 -30.36
N VAL A 76 -4.72 6.19 -29.54
CA VAL A 76 -3.47 6.82 -29.95
C VAL A 76 -2.39 5.79 -30.22
N GLU A 77 -2.26 4.76 -29.37
CA GLU A 77 -1.34 3.66 -29.61
C GLU A 77 -1.75 2.88 -30.88
N PRO A 78 -0.81 2.61 -31.82
CA PRO A 78 -1.12 1.80 -32.99
C PRO A 78 -1.60 0.40 -32.60
N SER A 79 -2.66 -0.10 -33.21
CA SER A 79 -3.20 -1.44 -32.93
C SER A 79 -2.17 -2.58 -33.09
N ALA A 80 -1.12 -2.35 -33.87
CA ALA A 80 -0.06 -3.32 -34.06
C ALA A 80 0.83 -3.50 -32.80
N SER A 81 0.97 -2.47 -31.95
CA SER A 81 1.77 -2.52 -30.70
C SER A 81 0.91 -2.78 -29.46
N GLN A 82 -0.36 -2.39 -29.49
CA GLN A 82 -1.29 -2.43 -28.35
C GLN A 82 -1.32 -3.78 -27.63
N ALA A 83 -1.40 -4.89 -28.38
CA ALA A 83 -1.38 -6.22 -27.76
C ALA A 83 -0.09 -6.48 -26.95
N GLY A 84 1.05 -5.95 -27.39
CA GLY A 84 2.33 -6.02 -26.66
C GLY A 84 2.28 -5.23 -25.36
N THR A 85 1.80 -3.98 -25.41
CA THR A 85 1.64 -3.11 -24.26
C THR A 85 0.70 -3.71 -23.21
N LEU A 86 -0.48 -4.19 -23.65
CA LEU A 86 -1.44 -4.82 -22.75
C LEU A 86 -0.90 -6.12 -22.13
N ASN A 87 -0.14 -6.93 -22.87
CA ASN A 87 0.55 -8.08 -22.30
C ASN A 87 1.57 -7.66 -21.22
N ASP A 88 2.35 -6.62 -21.48
CA ASP A 88 3.34 -6.09 -20.53
C ASP A 88 2.67 -5.53 -19.26
N LEU A 89 1.50 -4.92 -19.36
CA LEU A 89 0.77 -4.40 -18.21
C LEU A 89 0.07 -5.51 -17.41
N PHE A 90 -0.64 -6.43 -18.05
CA PHE A 90 -1.62 -7.29 -17.39
C PHE A 90 -1.23 -8.75 -17.24
N THR A 91 -0.20 -9.25 -17.94
CA THR A 91 0.29 -10.63 -17.74
C THR A 91 1.51 -10.66 -16.82
N ARG A 92 1.81 -11.84 -16.22
CA ARG A 92 3.03 -12.06 -15.42
C ARG A 92 4.15 -12.75 -16.19
N THR A 93 3.97 -12.99 -17.48
CA THR A 93 4.95 -13.67 -18.33
C THR A 93 5.84 -12.68 -19.07
N GLY A 94 7.05 -13.09 -19.45
CA GLY A 94 7.98 -12.21 -20.16
C GLY A 94 8.28 -10.93 -19.38
N ASN A 95 8.09 -9.79 -20.03
CA ASN A 95 8.25 -8.47 -19.41
C ASN A 95 7.04 -8.02 -18.60
N GLY A 96 5.93 -8.75 -18.66
CA GLY A 96 4.68 -8.33 -18.03
C GLY A 96 4.77 -8.20 -16.52
N ILE A 97 4.12 -7.16 -15.97
CA ILE A 97 4.11 -6.85 -14.53
C ILE A 97 2.83 -7.33 -13.82
N GLY A 98 1.81 -7.76 -14.55
CA GLY A 98 0.64 -8.44 -14.01
C GLY A 98 -0.24 -7.60 -13.10
N LEU A 99 -0.56 -6.36 -13.51
CA LEU A 99 -1.50 -5.49 -12.79
C LEU A 99 -2.82 -6.24 -12.55
N SER A 100 -3.33 -6.17 -11.33
CA SER A 100 -4.42 -7.04 -10.89
C SER A 100 -5.47 -6.37 -9.99
N PHE A 101 -5.29 -5.09 -9.63
CA PHE A 101 -6.28 -4.29 -8.92
C PHE A 101 -6.39 -2.92 -9.59
N MET A 102 -7.45 -2.69 -10.37
CA MET A 102 -7.58 -1.50 -11.19
C MET A 102 -8.72 -0.61 -10.71
N ARG A 103 -8.49 0.70 -10.69
CA ARG A 103 -9.49 1.71 -10.35
C ARG A 103 -10.09 2.32 -11.60
N VAL A 104 -11.41 2.44 -11.65
CA VAL A 104 -12.16 3.00 -12.78
C VAL A 104 -12.99 4.19 -12.28
N PRO A 105 -12.71 5.40 -12.71
CA PRO A 105 -13.55 6.55 -12.39
C PRO A 105 -14.97 6.41 -12.91
N ILE A 106 -15.96 6.88 -12.15
CA ILE A 106 -17.34 7.06 -12.59
C ILE A 106 -17.52 8.50 -13.10
N GLY A 107 -17.39 8.70 -14.41
CA GLY A 107 -17.39 10.01 -15.04
C GLY A 107 -16.00 10.66 -15.06
N ALA A 108 -15.97 11.97 -15.36
CA ALA A 108 -14.75 12.73 -15.50
C ALA A 108 -14.00 12.92 -14.16
N THR A 109 -12.66 12.94 -14.25
CA THR A 109 -11.73 13.27 -13.17
C THR A 109 -10.87 14.48 -13.58
N ASP A 110 -9.84 14.78 -12.79
CA ASP A 110 -8.77 15.69 -13.19
C ASP A 110 -8.03 15.19 -14.46
N ILE A 111 -7.81 13.89 -14.58
CA ILE A 111 -7.18 13.23 -15.75
C ILE A 111 -8.28 12.73 -16.69
N ALA A 112 -9.03 13.65 -17.26
CA ALA A 112 -10.03 13.41 -18.28
C ALA A 112 -9.87 14.38 -19.44
N ARG A 113 -10.34 13.99 -20.63
CA ARG A 113 -10.30 14.78 -21.85
C ARG A 113 -11.42 15.81 -21.94
N SER A 114 -12.46 15.64 -21.15
CA SER A 114 -13.60 16.56 -21.04
C SER A 114 -14.33 16.36 -19.73
N LEU A 115 -15.14 17.34 -19.34
CA LEU A 115 -16.11 17.16 -18.25
C LEU A 115 -17.29 16.35 -18.78
N TYR A 116 -17.62 15.27 -18.09
CA TYR A 116 -18.81 14.46 -18.39
C TYR A 116 -19.25 13.67 -17.16
N SER A 117 -20.54 13.42 -17.08
CA SER A 117 -21.14 12.37 -16.25
C SER A 117 -21.97 11.44 -17.16
N PHE A 118 -22.61 10.45 -16.59
CA PHE A 118 -23.47 9.55 -17.37
C PHE A 118 -24.93 10.01 -17.45
N ASP A 119 -25.25 11.20 -16.88
CA ASP A 119 -26.59 11.79 -16.91
C ASP A 119 -26.53 13.33 -16.85
N ASP A 120 -25.78 13.93 -17.77
CA ASP A 120 -25.60 15.39 -17.80
C ASP A 120 -26.88 16.15 -18.20
N ASN A 121 -27.75 15.53 -18.99
CA ASN A 121 -29.06 16.02 -19.41
C ASN A 121 -29.08 17.54 -19.70
N SER A 122 -28.03 18.07 -20.34
CA SER A 122 -27.85 19.50 -20.61
C SER A 122 -28.02 20.39 -19.35
N GLY A 123 -27.64 19.89 -18.17
CA GLY A 123 -27.76 20.57 -16.89
C GLY A 123 -29.17 20.59 -16.28
N GLN A 124 -30.16 19.94 -16.92
CA GLN A 124 -31.51 19.82 -16.38
C GLN A 124 -31.62 18.59 -15.46
N ALA A 125 -32.40 18.71 -14.38
CA ALA A 125 -32.66 17.58 -13.50
C ALA A 125 -33.34 16.42 -14.22
N ASP A 126 -32.87 15.19 -13.99
CA ASP A 126 -33.48 13.95 -14.45
C ASP A 126 -33.70 12.98 -13.28
N PRO A 127 -34.70 13.20 -12.40
CA PRO A 127 -34.91 12.39 -11.20
C PRO A 127 -35.16 10.90 -11.47
N THR A 128 -35.50 10.55 -12.69
CA THR A 128 -35.74 9.16 -13.12
C THR A 128 -34.54 8.53 -13.83
N LEU A 129 -33.49 9.34 -14.06
CA LEU A 129 -32.28 8.94 -14.79
C LEU A 129 -32.60 8.34 -16.17
N THR A 130 -33.56 8.92 -16.88
CA THR A 130 -34.00 8.45 -18.20
C THR A 130 -32.92 8.65 -19.25
N ASN A 131 -32.11 9.71 -19.10
CA ASN A 131 -31.03 10.07 -20.01
C ASN A 131 -29.69 9.41 -19.64
N PHE A 132 -29.64 8.60 -18.60
CA PHE A 132 -28.44 7.90 -18.19
C PHE A 132 -27.88 7.02 -19.33
N SER A 133 -26.59 7.19 -19.65
CA SER A 133 -25.93 6.43 -20.71
C SER A 133 -24.43 6.30 -20.46
N ILE A 134 -23.87 5.09 -20.63
CA ILE A 134 -22.42 4.82 -20.64
C ILE A 134 -21.80 4.90 -22.03
N THR A 135 -22.47 5.53 -23.00
CA THR A 135 -22.00 5.59 -24.41
C THR A 135 -20.60 6.20 -24.51
N HIS A 136 -20.25 7.16 -23.65
CA HIS A 136 -18.92 7.73 -23.59
C HIS A 136 -17.85 6.65 -23.40
N ASP A 137 -18.04 5.75 -22.46
CA ASP A 137 -17.05 4.74 -22.09
C ASP A 137 -16.97 3.58 -23.09
N GLN A 138 -18.03 3.36 -23.87
CA GLN A 138 -18.06 2.32 -24.88
C GLN A 138 -17.04 2.52 -26.00
N GLY A 139 -16.55 3.76 -26.18
CA GLY A 139 -15.59 4.12 -27.22
C GLY A 139 -14.17 3.57 -26.99
N TYR A 140 -13.72 3.51 -25.74
CA TYR A 140 -12.34 3.11 -25.40
C TYR A 140 -12.15 2.61 -23.96
N ILE A 141 -12.84 3.13 -22.93
CA ILE A 141 -12.67 2.69 -21.53
C ILE A 141 -13.14 1.24 -21.37
N LEU A 142 -14.35 0.94 -21.80
CA LEU A 142 -14.92 -0.39 -21.71
C LEU A 142 -14.13 -1.43 -22.55
N PRO A 143 -13.73 -1.16 -23.81
CA PRO A 143 -12.85 -2.05 -24.57
C PRO A 143 -11.52 -2.36 -23.85
N LEU A 144 -10.84 -1.36 -23.31
CA LEU A 144 -9.59 -1.54 -22.56
C LEU A 144 -9.80 -2.46 -21.34
N ILE A 145 -10.85 -2.23 -20.55
CA ILE A 145 -11.16 -3.07 -19.38
C ILE A 145 -11.41 -4.52 -19.79
N LEU A 146 -12.16 -4.75 -20.86
CA LEU A 146 -12.47 -6.10 -21.35
C LEU A 146 -11.21 -6.83 -21.82
N GLN A 147 -10.31 -6.15 -22.54
CA GLN A 147 -9.03 -6.71 -22.99
C GLN A 147 -8.12 -7.01 -21.78
N ALA A 148 -8.00 -6.09 -20.84
CA ALA A 148 -7.22 -6.27 -19.61
C ALA A 148 -7.74 -7.48 -18.78
N LYS A 149 -9.05 -7.60 -18.61
CA LYS A 149 -9.66 -8.76 -17.92
C LYS A 149 -9.49 -10.07 -18.67
N ALA A 150 -9.46 -10.05 -19.99
CA ALA A 150 -9.16 -11.26 -20.79
C ALA A 150 -7.73 -11.74 -20.57
N LEU A 151 -6.77 -10.82 -20.41
CA LEU A 151 -5.36 -11.12 -20.10
C LEU A 151 -5.14 -11.52 -18.64
N ASN A 152 -5.88 -10.90 -17.72
CA ASN A 152 -5.82 -11.18 -16.28
C ASN A 152 -7.23 -11.40 -15.69
N PRO A 153 -7.82 -12.60 -15.80
CA PRO A 153 -9.17 -12.88 -15.29
C PRO A 153 -9.33 -12.71 -13.77
N GLN A 154 -8.23 -12.73 -13.01
CA GLN A 154 -8.24 -12.51 -11.55
C GLN A 154 -8.25 -11.02 -11.15
N MET A 155 -8.18 -10.12 -12.13
CA MET A 155 -8.18 -8.68 -11.90
C MET A 155 -9.43 -8.24 -11.15
N LYS A 156 -9.22 -7.47 -10.07
CA LYS A 156 -10.24 -6.78 -9.30
C LYS A 156 -10.47 -5.38 -9.86
N LEU A 157 -11.72 -4.95 -9.85
CA LEU A 157 -12.13 -3.62 -10.31
C LEU A 157 -12.81 -2.83 -9.19
N LEU A 158 -12.31 -1.62 -8.96
CA LEU A 158 -12.89 -0.61 -8.08
C LEU A 158 -13.47 0.52 -8.91
N ALA A 159 -14.75 0.85 -8.71
CA ALA A 159 -15.38 2.04 -9.28
C ALA A 159 -15.37 3.19 -8.26
N SER A 160 -15.10 4.44 -8.70
CA SER A 160 -15.06 5.59 -7.80
C SER A 160 -15.54 6.88 -8.50
N PRO A 161 -16.58 7.58 -7.99
CA PRO A 161 -17.05 8.85 -8.56
C PRO A 161 -16.27 10.04 -8.00
N TRP A 162 -15.86 10.97 -8.85
CA TRP A 162 -15.34 12.31 -8.45
C TRP A 162 -16.48 13.28 -8.19
N SER A 163 -17.57 13.13 -8.91
CA SER A 163 -18.78 13.94 -8.77
C SER A 163 -19.97 13.19 -9.37
N PRO A 164 -21.18 13.33 -8.81
CA PRO A 164 -22.41 13.01 -9.52
C PRO A 164 -22.65 14.03 -10.64
N PRO A 165 -23.70 13.82 -11.48
CA PRO A 165 -24.19 14.83 -12.41
C PRO A 165 -24.40 16.18 -11.74
N ALA A 166 -24.09 17.26 -12.45
CA ALA A 166 -24.12 18.63 -11.93
C ALA A 166 -25.46 19.03 -11.28
N TRP A 167 -26.56 18.53 -11.80
CA TRP A 167 -27.90 18.85 -11.33
C TRP A 167 -28.22 18.26 -9.93
N MET A 168 -27.48 17.28 -9.45
CA MET A 168 -27.60 16.72 -8.09
C MET A 168 -26.82 17.54 -7.04
N LYS A 169 -26.14 18.61 -7.44
CA LYS A 169 -25.19 19.33 -6.57
C LYS A 169 -25.62 20.75 -6.24
N SER A 170 -25.24 21.20 -5.05
CA SER A 170 -25.53 22.55 -4.55
C SER A 170 -24.98 23.68 -5.41
N THR A 171 -23.93 23.40 -6.20
CA THR A 171 -23.30 24.36 -7.13
C THR A 171 -23.87 24.28 -8.55
N ALA A 172 -24.73 23.32 -8.87
CA ALA A 172 -25.13 22.97 -10.24
C ALA A 172 -23.92 22.82 -11.17
N SER A 173 -22.83 22.28 -10.66
CA SER A 173 -21.54 22.02 -11.34
C SER A 173 -20.95 20.70 -10.86
N MET A 174 -20.22 20.00 -11.72
CA MET A 174 -19.45 18.83 -11.29
C MET A 174 -18.28 19.20 -10.36
N ASN A 175 -17.82 20.46 -10.43
CA ASN A 175 -16.73 20.93 -9.59
C ASN A 175 -17.26 21.49 -8.27
N SER A 176 -16.58 21.16 -7.14
CA SER A 176 -16.92 21.66 -5.80
C SER A 176 -18.38 21.35 -5.37
N GLY A 177 -18.83 21.98 -4.30
CA GLY A 177 -20.21 21.84 -3.77
C GLY A 177 -20.45 20.53 -3.01
N THR A 178 -21.71 20.32 -2.63
CA THR A 178 -22.21 19.17 -1.87
C THR A 178 -23.33 18.47 -2.61
N LEU A 179 -23.58 17.21 -2.32
CA LEU A 179 -24.77 16.51 -2.79
C LEU A 179 -26.03 17.11 -2.16
N LEU A 180 -27.05 17.41 -2.95
CA LEU A 180 -28.34 17.87 -2.45
C LEU A 180 -29.04 16.73 -1.72
N SER A 181 -29.54 16.99 -0.51
CA SER A 181 -30.24 15.96 0.28
C SER A 181 -31.54 15.47 -0.38
N SER A 182 -32.17 16.29 -1.25
CA SER A 182 -33.28 15.88 -2.12
C SER A 182 -32.90 14.79 -3.11
N ASP A 183 -31.61 14.66 -3.45
CA ASP A 183 -31.12 13.80 -4.52
C ASP A 183 -30.30 12.59 -4.02
N TYR A 184 -30.31 12.29 -2.71
CA TYR A 184 -29.63 11.10 -2.16
C TYR A 184 -30.14 9.79 -2.77
N THR A 185 -31.45 9.69 -3.02
CA THR A 185 -32.06 8.53 -3.73
C THR A 185 -31.58 8.46 -5.18
N GLN A 186 -31.55 9.60 -5.86
CA GLN A 186 -31.12 9.68 -7.27
C GLN A 186 -29.64 9.33 -7.40
N PHE A 187 -28.81 9.79 -6.50
CA PHE A 187 -27.39 9.45 -6.45
C PHE A 187 -27.17 7.94 -6.24
N ALA A 188 -27.87 7.33 -5.28
CA ALA A 188 -27.80 5.88 -5.08
C ALA A 188 -28.26 5.11 -6.33
N ASN A 189 -29.35 5.54 -6.98
CA ASN A 189 -29.83 4.93 -8.22
C ASN A 189 -28.87 5.15 -9.41
N TYR A 190 -28.18 6.29 -9.47
CA TYR A 190 -27.15 6.58 -10.46
C TYR A 190 -25.99 5.58 -10.36
N LEU A 191 -25.48 5.33 -9.15
CA LEU A 191 -24.43 4.32 -8.91
C LEU A 191 -24.91 2.90 -9.30
N VAL A 192 -26.14 2.56 -8.93
CA VAL A 192 -26.74 1.26 -9.30
C VAL A 192 -26.86 1.11 -10.81
N LYS A 193 -27.36 2.14 -11.53
CA LYS A 193 -27.47 2.12 -13.00
C LYS A 193 -26.11 1.97 -13.67
N TYR A 194 -25.08 2.64 -13.16
CA TYR A 194 -23.71 2.49 -13.64
C TYR A 194 -23.23 1.04 -13.54
N LEU A 195 -23.33 0.45 -12.35
CA LEU A 195 -22.94 -0.95 -12.13
C LEU A 195 -23.72 -1.94 -12.99
N GLN A 196 -25.03 -1.70 -13.16
CA GLN A 196 -25.89 -2.54 -14.02
C GLN A 196 -25.53 -2.42 -15.51
N ALA A 197 -25.26 -1.20 -16.00
CA ALA A 197 -24.88 -0.95 -17.38
C ALA A 197 -23.54 -1.63 -17.74
N TYR A 198 -22.55 -1.50 -16.86
CA TYR A 198 -21.27 -2.19 -17.04
C TYR A 198 -21.40 -3.72 -16.95
N LYS A 199 -22.21 -4.22 -16.02
CA LYS A 199 -22.51 -5.65 -15.92
C LYS A 199 -23.17 -6.18 -17.21
N ALA A 200 -24.10 -5.43 -17.78
CA ALA A 200 -24.73 -5.77 -19.06
C ALA A 200 -23.73 -5.75 -20.23
N ALA A 201 -22.70 -4.92 -20.14
CA ALA A 201 -21.60 -4.83 -21.10
C ALA A 201 -20.46 -5.86 -20.83
N GLY A 202 -20.62 -6.77 -19.86
CA GLY A 202 -19.66 -7.84 -19.56
C GLY A 202 -18.63 -7.54 -18.47
N VAL A 203 -18.74 -6.40 -17.80
CA VAL A 203 -17.82 -5.99 -16.72
C VAL A 203 -18.54 -5.93 -15.37
N THR A 204 -18.09 -6.70 -14.39
CA THR A 204 -18.58 -6.65 -13.02
C THR A 204 -17.53 -6.00 -12.13
N TYR A 205 -17.94 -5.00 -11.36
CA TYR A 205 -17.10 -4.35 -10.35
C TYR A 205 -17.13 -5.14 -9.05
N ASP A 206 -15.95 -5.37 -8.48
CA ASP A 206 -15.79 -5.98 -7.16
C ASP A 206 -16.10 -4.98 -6.05
N TYR A 207 -15.69 -3.71 -6.27
CA TYR A 207 -15.74 -2.65 -5.27
C TYR A 207 -16.27 -1.33 -5.83
N LEU A 208 -16.78 -0.50 -4.92
CA LEU A 208 -17.25 0.85 -5.18
C LEU A 208 -16.91 1.74 -3.98
N THR A 209 -16.39 2.94 -4.19
CA THR A 209 -16.36 4.01 -3.19
C THR A 209 -17.57 4.94 -3.39
N ILE A 210 -18.00 5.60 -2.32
CA ILE A 210 -19.14 6.53 -2.39
C ILE A 210 -18.74 7.84 -3.04
N GLN A 211 -17.53 8.31 -2.74
CA GLN A 211 -16.99 9.56 -3.26
C GLN A 211 -15.45 9.52 -3.23
N ASN A 212 -14.81 9.86 -4.35
CA ASN A 212 -13.38 10.15 -4.35
C ASN A 212 -13.10 11.40 -3.52
N GLU A 213 -12.13 11.30 -2.60
CA GLU A 213 -11.64 12.40 -1.77
C GLU A 213 -12.76 13.27 -1.19
N PRO A 214 -13.61 12.72 -0.31
CA PRO A 214 -14.83 13.40 0.15
C PRO A 214 -14.56 14.72 0.89
N LEU A 215 -13.35 14.98 1.37
CA LEU A 215 -12.97 16.24 2.00
C LEU A 215 -12.31 17.23 1.01
N ASN A 216 -12.08 16.83 -0.23
CA ASN A 216 -11.54 17.70 -1.27
C ASN A 216 -12.65 18.55 -1.90
N GLN A 217 -12.49 19.86 -1.87
CA GLN A 217 -13.46 20.82 -2.40
C GLN A 217 -12.78 21.78 -3.37
N THR A 218 -12.41 21.28 -4.55
CA THR A 218 -11.75 22.08 -5.58
C THR A 218 -12.76 22.60 -6.62
N THR A 219 -12.49 23.79 -7.17
CA THR A 219 -13.20 24.34 -8.34
C THR A 219 -12.51 23.99 -9.66
N ALA A 220 -11.34 23.34 -9.60
CA ALA A 220 -10.48 23.10 -10.74
C ALA A 220 -10.92 21.88 -11.59
N TYR A 221 -11.47 20.86 -10.94
CA TYR A 221 -11.91 19.60 -11.58
C TYR A 221 -13.09 18.99 -10.82
N PRO A 222 -13.72 17.92 -11.32
CA PRO A 222 -14.82 17.26 -10.63
C PRO A 222 -14.45 16.89 -9.20
N SER A 223 -15.26 17.34 -8.25
CA SER A 223 -15.10 17.07 -6.83
C SER A 223 -16.42 17.31 -6.10
N MET A 224 -16.61 16.70 -4.94
CA MET A 224 -17.80 16.93 -4.12
C MET A 224 -17.43 16.77 -2.65
N TYR A 225 -17.68 17.80 -1.85
CA TYR A 225 -17.52 17.70 -0.41
C TYR A 225 -18.60 16.83 0.20
N MET A 226 -18.19 15.86 0.99
CA MET A 226 -19.07 14.98 1.76
C MET A 226 -18.41 14.71 3.12
N ASP A 227 -19.00 15.16 4.21
CA ASP A 227 -18.49 14.84 5.55
C ASP A 227 -18.88 13.41 5.98
N ALA A 228 -18.23 12.90 7.02
CA ALA A 228 -18.47 11.54 7.49
C ALA A 228 -19.91 11.24 7.89
N PRO A 229 -20.66 12.16 8.57
CA PRO A 229 -22.08 11.96 8.83
C PRO A 229 -22.93 11.87 7.56
N THR A 230 -22.59 12.65 6.53
CA THR A 230 -23.31 12.60 5.24
C THR A 230 -23.00 11.30 4.50
N GLU A 231 -21.73 10.87 4.42
CA GLU A 231 -21.36 9.59 3.82
C GLU A 231 -22.06 8.43 4.53
N LEU A 232 -22.07 8.45 5.87
CA LEU A 232 -22.79 7.46 6.67
C LEU A 232 -24.27 7.40 6.30
N ALA A 233 -24.97 8.54 6.26
CA ALA A 233 -26.39 8.60 5.94
C ALA A 233 -26.68 8.12 4.51
N VAL A 234 -25.91 8.61 3.52
CA VAL A 234 -26.03 8.23 2.11
C VAL A 234 -25.78 6.74 1.93
N THR A 235 -24.73 6.22 2.53
CA THR A 235 -24.37 4.80 2.43
C THR A 235 -25.41 3.92 3.08
N ARG A 236 -25.77 4.19 4.36
CA ARG A 236 -26.66 3.35 5.17
C ARG A 236 -28.09 3.36 4.65
N ASP A 237 -28.62 4.57 4.38
CA ASP A 237 -30.06 4.75 4.17
C ASP A 237 -30.46 4.70 2.68
N TYR A 238 -29.51 4.86 1.75
CA TYR A 238 -29.80 4.93 0.31
C TYR A 238 -29.00 3.94 -0.52
N VAL A 239 -27.65 3.92 -0.45
CA VAL A 239 -26.84 3.09 -1.35
C VAL A 239 -26.94 1.60 -1.02
N LEU A 240 -26.80 1.20 0.25
CA LEU A 240 -26.94 -0.19 0.67
C LEU A 240 -28.30 -0.78 0.33
N PRO A 241 -29.45 -0.10 0.62
CA PRO A 241 -30.77 -0.57 0.18
C PRO A 241 -30.91 -0.66 -1.34
N ALA A 242 -30.37 0.30 -2.10
CA ALA A 242 -30.45 0.29 -3.56
C ALA A 242 -29.66 -0.88 -4.19
N LEU A 243 -28.42 -1.12 -3.73
CA LEU A 243 -27.61 -2.27 -4.14
C LEU A 243 -28.30 -3.61 -3.84
N THR A 244 -28.87 -3.72 -2.63
CA THR A 244 -29.61 -4.92 -2.18
C THR A 244 -30.83 -5.15 -3.07
N THR A 245 -31.62 -4.11 -3.34
CA THR A 245 -32.82 -4.19 -4.21
C THR A 245 -32.45 -4.57 -5.64
N ALA A 246 -31.31 -4.06 -6.14
CA ALA A 246 -30.79 -4.39 -7.47
C ALA A 246 -30.11 -5.75 -7.56
N ASN A 247 -30.00 -6.49 -6.44
CA ASN A 247 -29.27 -7.77 -6.35
C ASN A 247 -27.82 -7.66 -6.87
N LEU A 248 -27.13 -6.60 -6.47
CA LEU A 248 -25.72 -6.36 -6.76
C LEU A 248 -24.86 -6.80 -5.57
N THR A 249 -23.73 -7.46 -5.88
CA THR A 249 -22.79 -7.99 -4.90
C THR A 249 -21.52 -7.15 -4.78
N THR A 250 -21.44 -6.02 -5.49
CA THR A 250 -20.36 -5.04 -5.40
C THR A 250 -20.25 -4.55 -3.97
N LYS A 251 -19.06 -4.64 -3.39
CA LYS A 251 -18.81 -4.21 -2.00
C LYS A 251 -18.39 -2.76 -1.95
N LEU A 252 -18.64 -2.11 -0.82
CA LEU A 252 -18.33 -0.71 -0.62
C LEU A 252 -17.07 -0.55 0.23
N PHE A 253 -16.25 0.41 -0.15
CA PHE A 253 -15.26 1.03 0.70
C PHE A 253 -15.79 2.37 1.19
N VAL A 254 -15.51 2.70 2.44
CA VAL A 254 -15.80 4.01 3.01
C VAL A 254 -14.54 4.88 2.94
N TYR A 255 -14.73 6.20 2.91
CA TYR A 255 -13.73 7.23 2.91
C TYR A 255 -13.11 7.51 1.53
N ASP A 256 -12.08 6.78 1.07
CA ASP A 256 -11.36 6.99 -0.21
C ASP A 256 -10.57 8.32 -0.24
N HIS A 257 -9.76 8.59 0.81
CA HIS A 257 -8.97 9.81 0.99
C HIS A 257 -7.72 9.59 1.87
N ASN A 258 -6.98 10.67 2.15
CA ASN A 258 -5.68 10.71 2.80
C ASN A 258 -5.65 10.11 4.22
N TRP A 259 -4.47 9.64 4.65
CA TRP A 259 -4.26 9.10 6.00
C TRP A 259 -4.38 10.11 7.14
N ASP A 260 -4.43 11.42 6.85
CA ASP A 260 -4.45 12.51 7.85
C ASP A 260 -5.75 12.64 8.63
N THR A 261 -6.83 11.99 8.18
CA THR A 261 -8.15 12.12 8.82
C THR A 261 -8.78 10.75 9.17
N PRO A 262 -8.11 9.88 9.98
CA PRO A 262 -8.63 8.55 10.34
C PRO A 262 -9.94 8.60 11.15
N ALA A 263 -10.29 9.74 11.74
CA ALA A 263 -11.56 9.95 12.41
C ALA A 263 -12.78 9.85 11.47
N TYR A 264 -12.57 10.14 10.17
CA TYR A 264 -13.65 10.05 9.18
C TYR A 264 -14.14 8.61 9.00
N PRO A 265 -13.32 7.65 8.53
CA PRO A 265 -13.77 6.27 8.39
C PRO A 265 -14.17 5.64 9.73
N THR A 266 -13.54 6.03 10.85
CA THR A 266 -13.95 5.60 12.18
C THR A 266 -15.39 6.00 12.49
N THR A 267 -15.79 7.23 12.15
CA THR A 267 -17.18 7.70 12.33
C THR A 267 -18.17 6.85 11.55
N VAL A 268 -17.87 6.53 10.29
CA VAL A 268 -18.75 5.71 9.44
C VAL A 268 -18.82 4.27 9.95
N LEU A 269 -17.68 3.67 10.30
CA LEU A 269 -17.59 2.28 10.75
C LEU A 269 -18.13 2.04 12.17
N THR A 270 -18.34 3.08 12.99
CA THR A 270 -18.98 2.93 14.32
C THR A 270 -20.48 2.64 14.23
N ASP A 271 -21.12 2.87 13.08
CA ASP A 271 -22.55 2.59 12.92
C ASP A 271 -22.81 1.07 12.83
N PRO A 272 -23.70 0.51 13.68
CA PRO A 272 -23.93 -0.93 13.71
C PRO A 272 -24.58 -1.50 12.45
N THR A 273 -25.32 -0.68 11.67
CA THR A 273 -25.92 -1.11 10.40
C THR A 273 -24.85 -1.24 9.33
N ILE A 274 -23.92 -0.29 9.29
CA ILE A 274 -22.73 -0.34 8.40
C ILE A 274 -21.90 -1.59 8.73
N MET A 275 -21.56 -1.78 10.01
CA MET A 275 -20.73 -2.92 10.44
C MET A 275 -21.39 -4.28 10.21
N ALA A 276 -22.72 -4.38 10.27
CA ALA A 276 -23.44 -5.63 10.03
C ALA A 276 -23.66 -5.94 8.54
N SER A 277 -23.42 -4.99 7.65
CA SER A 277 -23.68 -5.17 6.22
C SER A 277 -22.58 -6.04 5.55
N PRO A 278 -22.96 -7.12 4.86
CA PRO A 278 -22.00 -7.95 4.10
C PRO A 278 -21.46 -7.22 2.87
N LEU A 279 -22.03 -6.08 2.48
CA LEU A 279 -21.60 -5.26 1.37
C LEU A 279 -20.54 -4.23 1.77
N ILE A 280 -20.26 -4.01 3.06
CA ILE A 280 -19.13 -3.17 3.49
C ILE A 280 -17.88 -4.04 3.58
N ALA A 281 -16.82 -3.65 2.87
CA ALA A 281 -15.55 -4.37 2.85
C ALA A 281 -14.52 -3.75 3.78
N GLY A 282 -14.51 -2.42 3.93
CA GLY A 282 -13.57 -1.68 4.76
C GLY A 282 -13.32 -0.27 4.26
N THR A 283 -12.06 0.17 4.37
CA THR A 283 -11.64 1.55 4.12
C THR A 283 -10.74 1.67 2.90
N ALA A 284 -10.89 2.76 2.15
CA ALA A 284 -10.01 3.14 1.05
C ALA A 284 -9.17 4.35 1.44
N TRP A 285 -7.91 4.35 1.03
CA TRP A 285 -6.91 5.32 1.44
C TRP A 285 -6.12 5.87 0.26
N HIS A 286 -5.67 7.14 0.40
CA HIS A 286 -4.79 7.83 -0.52
C HIS A 286 -3.49 8.26 0.18
N GLY A 287 -2.38 8.19 -0.53
CA GLY A 287 -1.03 8.39 0.01
C GLY A 287 -0.50 9.81 -0.02
N TYR A 288 -1.33 10.85 0.00
CA TYR A 288 -0.85 12.23 -0.21
C TYR A 288 -0.62 13.03 1.09
N ALA A 289 -1.23 12.63 2.19
CA ALA A 289 -1.08 13.33 3.46
C ALA A 289 -1.35 12.43 4.67
N GLY A 290 -0.67 12.72 5.77
CA GLY A 290 -0.78 11.99 7.01
C GLY A 290 0.16 10.77 7.09
N PRO A 291 0.23 10.12 8.23
CA PRO A 291 1.04 8.93 8.41
C PRO A 291 0.29 7.68 7.94
N VAL A 292 0.98 6.79 7.24
CA VAL A 292 0.43 5.52 6.72
C VAL A 292 -0.12 4.61 7.83
N GLY A 293 0.40 4.72 9.05
CA GLY A 293 -0.06 3.97 10.23
C GLY A 293 -1.52 4.20 10.57
N SER A 294 -2.13 5.32 10.11
CA SER A 294 -3.56 5.60 10.31
C SER A 294 -4.44 4.47 9.75
N GLN A 295 -4.08 3.86 8.61
CA GLN A 295 -4.85 2.74 8.06
C GLN A 295 -4.78 1.49 8.96
N GLN A 296 -3.61 1.21 9.57
CA GLN A 296 -3.45 0.11 10.54
C GLN A 296 -4.23 0.40 11.82
N THR A 297 -4.20 1.63 12.31
CA THR A 297 -4.93 2.07 13.51
C THR A 297 -6.44 1.86 13.33
N VAL A 298 -7.01 2.26 12.20
CA VAL A 298 -8.43 2.02 11.90
C VAL A 298 -8.72 0.53 11.75
N GLN A 299 -7.88 -0.22 11.06
CA GLN A 299 -8.04 -1.66 10.91
C GLN A 299 -7.94 -2.41 12.26
N ASN A 300 -7.07 -1.98 13.18
CA ASN A 300 -7.00 -2.54 14.53
C ASN A 300 -8.29 -2.29 15.34
N ALA A 301 -8.91 -1.11 15.17
CA ALA A 301 -10.18 -0.77 15.81
C ALA A 301 -11.36 -1.56 15.21
N PHE A 302 -11.29 -1.91 13.91
CA PHE A 302 -12.33 -2.63 13.18
C PHE A 302 -11.74 -3.88 12.48
N PRO A 303 -11.34 -4.92 13.21
CA PRO A 303 -10.52 -6.02 12.69
C PRO A 303 -11.20 -6.91 11.64
N THR A 304 -12.52 -6.82 11.48
CA THR A 304 -13.27 -7.50 10.41
C THR A 304 -13.29 -6.71 9.10
N MET A 305 -12.88 -5.46 9.13
CA MET A 305 -12.79 -4.58 7.95
C MET A 305 -11.39 -4.64 7.35
N GLY A 306 -11.30 -4.53 6.02
CA GLY A 306 -10.00 -4.44 5.33
C GLY A 306 -9.58 -2.98 5.12
N ALA A 307 -8.33 -2.79 4.71
CA ALA A 307 -7.80 -1.52 4.25
C ALA A 307 -7.24 -1.70 2.82
N TRP A 308 -7.47 -0.73 1.96
CA TRP A 308 -6.96 -0.70 0.58
C TRP A 308 -6.34 0.67 0.31
N GLU A 309 -5.12 0.67 -0.21
CA GLU A 309 -4.57 1.86 -0.83
C GLU A 309 -5.13 1.94 -2.25
N THR A 310 -5.93 2.95 -2.52
CA THR A 310 -6.73 3.08 -3.74
C THR A 310 -6.26 4.16 -4.68
N GLU A 311 -5.36 5.06 -4.20
CA GLU A 311 -4.73 6.08 -5.03
C GLU A 311 -3.41 6.58 -4.46
N HIS A 312 -2.37 6.53 -5.30
CA HIS A 312 -1.09 7.19 -5.07
C HIS A 312 -0.46 7.63 -6.39
N SER A 313 -0.08 8.89 -6.53
CA SER A 313 0.57 9.40 -7.74
C SER A 313 2.06 9.62 -7.52
N GLY A 314 2.86 9.23 -8.51
CA GLY A 314 4.13 9.87 -8.76
C GLY A 314 3.92 11.27 -9.35
N GLY A 315 5.01 12.05 -9.46
CA GLY A 315 4.90 13.36 -10.06
C GLY A 315 6.23 14.11 -10.14
N THR A 316 6.23 15.19 -10.94
CA THR A 316 7.42 16.01 -11.13
C THR A 316 7.87 16.76 -9.85
N TRP A 317 7.07 16.73 -8.80
CA TRP A 317 7.45 17.20 -7.45
C TRP A 317 8.34 16.20 -6.69
N GLN A 318 8.35 14.94 -7.11
CA GLN A 318 9.23 13.91 -6.54
C GLN A 318 10.61 14.02 -7.15
N THR A 319 11.61 14.32 -6.34
CA THR A 319 13.01 14.39 -6.79
C THR A 319 13.61 13.01 -7.00
N ASP A 320 13.03 11.98 -6.37
CA ASP A 320 13.48 10.60 -6.42
C ASP A 320 12.29 9.64 -6.36
N GLN A 321 11.62 9.46 -7.51
CA GLN A 321 10.45 8.59 -7.63
C GLN A 321 10.79 7.13 -7.35
N PHE A 322 11.99 6.68 -7.73
CA PHE A 322 12.42 5.30 -7.52
C PHE A 322 12.47 4.95 -6.02
N THR A 323 13.16 5.75 -5.23
CA THR A 323 13.27 5.55 -3.78
C THR A 323 11.92 5.71 -3.10
N THR A 324 11.16 6.74 -3.47
CA THR A 324 9.83 7.02 -2.90
C THR A 324 8.90 5.83 -3.08
N ASP A 325 8.80 5.26 -4.28
CA ASP A 325 7.92 4.12 -4.54
C ASP A 325 8.25 2.90 -3.67
N PHE A 326 9.55 2.52 -3.57
CA PHE A 326 9.92 1.36 -2.76
C PHE A 326 9.64 1.55 -1.27
N LEU A 327 9.91 2.75 -0.75
CA LEU A 327 9.60 3.08 0.64
C LEU A 327 8.09 3.06 0.87
N GLU A 328 7.33 3.69 0.02
CA GLU A 328 5.89 3.85 0.20
C GLU A 328 5.12 2.55 0.01
N ILE A 329 5.34 1.82 -1.10
CA ILE A 329 4.66 0.53 -1.30
C ILE A 329 5.00 -0.44 -0.16
N THR A 330 6.26 -0.47 0.29
CA THR A 330 6.66 -1.34 1.42
C THR A 330 5.90 -0.98 2.69
N GLN A 331 5.83 0.30 3.08
CA GLN A 331 5.16 0.69 4.32
C GLN A 331 3.64 0.55 4.23
N VAL A 332 3.02 0.84 3.09
CA VAL A 332 1.60 0.62 2.84
C VAL A 332 1.25 -0.85 3.03
N MET A 333 2.02 -1.76 2.41
CA MET A 333 1.81 -3.19 2.59
C MET A 333 2.05 -3.66 4.03
N ARG A 334 2.99 -3.06 4.76
CA ARG A 334 3.24 -3.38 6.17
C ARG A 334 2.13 -2.90 7.12
N ASN A 335 1.34 -1.93 6.69
CA ASN A 335 0.22 -1.33 7.43
C ASN A 335 -1.15 -1.83 6.94
N ALA A 336 -1.32 -3.13 6.76
CA ALA A 336 -2.57 -3.84 6.50
C ALA A 336 -3.22 -3.63 5.12
N ALA A 337 -2.66 -2.83 4.22
CA ALA A 337 -3.27 -2.63 2.91
C ALA A 337 -3.30 -3.90 2.07
N LYS A 338 -4.42 -4.12 1.37
CA LYS A 338 -4.65 -5.26 0.48
C LYS A 338 -4.37 -4.93 -0.98
N SER A 339 -4.23 -3.65 -1.31
CA SER A 339 -3.91 -3.15 -2.65
C SER A 339 -2.97 -1.97 -2.59
N PHE A 340 -2.36 -1.66 -3.73
CA PHE A 340 -1.71 -0.39 -4.01
C PHE A 340 -2.01 0.02 -5.45
N VAL A 341 -2.57 1.23 -5.65
CA VAL A 341 -3.07 1.70 -6.94
C VAL A 341 -2.45 3.03 -7.32
N LYS A 342 -1.74 3.05 -8.45
CA LYS A 342 -1.14 4.27 -8.99
C LYS A 342 -2.15 5.15 -9.72
N TRP A 343 -1.98 6.45 -9.62
CA TRP A 343 -2.68 7.47 -10.40
C TRP A 343 -1.72 8.15 -11.37
N SER A 344 -1.67 7.82 -12.73
CA SER A 344 -2.60 6.99 -13.49
C SER A 344 -1.85 5.89 -14.31
N LEU A 345 -2.61 5.06 -15.07
CA LEU A 345 -2.01 3.99 -15.89
C LEU A 345 -1.17 4.56 -17.05
N ALA A 346 -1.67 5.55 -17.77
CA ALA A 346 -0.99 6.13 -18.92
C ALA A 346 -1.28 7.63 -19.05
N LEU A 347 -0.27 8.39 -19.43
CA LEU A 347 -0.36 9.80 -19.86
C LEU A 347 0.52 9.98 -21.11
N ASP A 348 0.40 11.13 -21.78
CA ASP A 348 1.31 11.47 -22.86
C ASP A 348 2.59 12.16 -22.36
N GLN A 349 3.50 12.49 -23.28
CA GLN A 349 4.79 13.13 -22.96
C GLN A 349 4.66 14.54 -22.37
N THR A 350 3.46 15.11 -22.32
CA THR A 350 3.15 16.41 -21.70
C THR A 350 2.41 16.25 -20.37
N LEU A 351 2.30 15.01 -19.88
CA LEU A 351 1.53 14.60 -18.70
C LEU A 351 0.02 14.82 -18.87
N GLY A 352 -0.44 14.76 -20.10
CA GLY A 352 -1.84 14.90 -20.50
C GLY A 352 -2.38 13.65 -21.23
N PRO A 353 -3.50 13.81 -21.94
CA PRO A 353 -4.44 14.95 -21.85
C PRO A 353 -5.11 15.00 -20.47
N ASN A 354 -5.34 16.21 -19.97
CA ASN A 354 -5.99 16.43 -18.67
C ASN A 354 -6.83 17.72 -18.71
N LEU A 355 -7.65 17.97 -17.68
CA LEU A 355 -8.52 19.13 -17.62
C LEU A 355 -7.76 20.47 -17.50
N THR A 356 -6.51 20.45 -17.08
CA THR A 356 -5.66 21.65 -17.02
C THR A 356 -5.48 22.26 -18.41
N GLU A 357 -5.25 21.45 -19.42
CA GLU A 357 -5.10 21.89 -20.82
C GLU A 357 -6.40 22.51 -21.35
N LEU A 358 -7.56 21.93 -20.98
CA LEU A 358 -8.87 22.40 -21.41
C LEU A 358 -9.30 23.70 -20.71
N ASN A 359 -8.85 23.94 -19.47
CA ASN A 359 -9.29 25.02 -18.60
C ASN A 359 -8.25 26.14 -18.44
N ASN A 360 -7.34 26.34 -19.40
CA ASN A 360 -6.28 27.37 -19.35
C ASN A 360 -5.42 27.29 -18.06
N GLY A 361 -5.08 26.12 -17.60
CA GLY A 361 -4.26 25.89 -16.41
C GLY A 361 -5.06 25.85 -15.09
N LEU A 362 -6.38 25.79 -15.14
CA LEU A 362 -7.25 25.79 -13.95
C LEU A 362 -7.80 24.39 -13.59
N GLY A 363 -7.10 23.32 -13.90
CA GLY A 363 -7.64 22.00 -13.55
C GLY A 363 -6.67 20.87 -13.77
N GLY A 364 -6.91 19.76 -13.10
CA GLY A 364 -6.20 18.52 -13.26
C GLY A 364 -4.82 18.43 -12.58
N CYS A 365 -4.27 17.24 -12.53
CA CYS A 365 -2.89 17.03 -12.11
C CYS A 365 -1.94 17.22 -13.31
N ALA A 366 -1.49 18.44 -13.54
CA ALA A 366 -0.54 18.75 -14.63
C ALA A 366 0.88 18.19 -14.39
N THR A 367 1.12 17.61 -13.23
CA THR A 367 2.46 17.19 -12.78
C THR A 367 2.51 15.71 -12.34
N CYS A 368 1.37 14.99 -12.36
CA CYS A 368 1.32 13.55 -12.10
C CYS A 368 2.07 12.77 -13.19
N THR A 369 2.81 11.74 -12.79
CA THR A 369 3.52 10.82 -13.70
C THR A 369 2.78 9.50 -13.83
N PRO A 370 2.79 8.87 -15.01
CA PRO A 370 2.08 7.62 -15.26
C PRO A 370 2.99 6.40 -15.07
N ILE A 371 2.39 5.20 -15.13
CA ILE A 371 3.15 3.94 -15.26
C ILE A 371 3.80 3.82 -16.65
N VAL A 372 3.09 4.24 -17.70
CA VAL A 372 3.61 4.27 -19.07
C VAL A 372 3.28 5.60 -19.74
N THR A 373 4.23 6.11 -20.53
CA THR A 373 4.03 7.32 -21.36
C THR A 373 3.74 6.91 -22.79
N VAL A 374 2.62 7.39 -23.36
CA VAL A 374 2.25 7.21 -24.78
C VAL A 374 2.57 8.49 -25.52
N ASN A 375 3.49 8.47 -26.46
CA ASN A 375 3.77 9.64 -27.30
C ASN A 375 2.57 9.97 -28.19
N SER A 376 1.90 11.09 -27.94
CA SER A 376 0.65 11.47 -28.60
C SER A 376 0.78 11.71 -30.13
N ALA A 377 2.01 11.92 -30.64
CA ALA A 377 2.25 12.12 -32.07
C ALA A 377 2.59 10.81 -32.81
N THR A 378 3.23 9.84 -32.13
CA THR A 378 3.73 8.61 -32.76
C THR A 378 3.05 7.35 -32.26
N GLY A 379 2.36 7.41 -31.12
CA GLY A 379 1.76 6.27 -30.43
C GLY A 379 2.78 5.33 -29.76
N ILE A 380 4.07 5.67 -29.75
CA ILE A 380 5.10 4.86 -29.10
C ILE A 380 4.91 4.89 -27.59
N VAL A 381 4.88 3.72 -26.96
CA VAL A 381 4.74 3.55 -25.50
C VAL A 381 6.10 3.36 -24.87
N THR A 382 6.39 4.16 -23.85
CA THR A 382 7.58 4.06 -23.01
C THR A 382 7.18 3.65 -21.60
N LYS A 383 7.91 2.72 -21.00
CA LYS A 383 7.75 2.32 -19.60
C LYS A 383 8.48 3.30 -18.70
N ASP A 384 7.77 3.91 -17.77
CA ASP A 384 8.36 4.85 -16.82
C ASP A 384 8.95 4.10 -15.60
N VAL A 385 9.65 4.80 -14.72
CA VAL A 385 10.25 4.19 -13.52
C VAL A 385 9.20 3.46 -12.68
N GLU A 386 8.00 4.01 -12.61
CA GLU A 386 6.87 3.46 -11.85
C GLU A 386 6.37 2.10 -12.38
N TYR A 387 6.56 1.81 -13.67
CA TYR A 387 6.30 0.47 -14.22
C TYR A 387 7.18 -0.58 -13.54
N TYR A 388 8.44 -0.26 -13.33
CA TYR A 388 9.41 -1.21 -12.78
C TYR A 388 9.33 -1.30 -11.27
N THR A 389 9.15 -0.18 -10.56
CA THR A 389 9.00 -0.17 -9.10
C THR A 389 7.76 -0.94 -8.66
N LEU A 390 6.60 -0.68 -9.29
CA LEU A 390 5.38 -1.43 -9.06
C LEU A 390 5.52 -2.90 -9.50
N GLY A 391 6.25 -3.15 -10.59
CA GLY A 391 6.50 -4.48 -11.13
C GLY A 391 7.22 -5.43 -10.17
N HIS A 392 8.07 -4.91 -9.27
CA HIS A 392 8.71 -5.70 -8.21
C HIS A 392 7.69 -6.35 -7.25
N TYR A 393 6.52 -5.75 -7.11
CA TYR A 393 5.42 -6.28 -6.30
C TYR A 393 4.42 -7.02 -7.19
N SER A 394 3.81 -6.36 -8.16
CA SER A 394 2.67 -6.87 -8.93
C SER A 394 2.96 -8.16 -9.71
N LYS A 395 4.18 -8.31 -10.22
CA LYS A 395 4.59 -9.52 -10.96
C LYS A 395 4.77 -10.74 -10.07
N TYR A 396 5.32 -10.54 -8.86
CA TYR A 396 5.77 -11.64 -8.00
C TYR A 396 4.82 -11.91 -6.83
N VAL A 397 3.89 -11.01 -6.54
CA VAL A 397 2.86 -11.16 -5.52
C VAL A 397 1.51 -11.38 -6.20
N MET A 398 1.00 -12.61 -6.12
CA MET A 398 -0.26 -12.99 -6.78
C MET A 398 -1.47 -12.49 -6.00
N PRO A 399 -2.61 -12.20 -6.64
CA PRO A 399 -3.88 -12.08 -5.93
C PRO A 399 -4.13 -13.31 -5.04
N GLY A 400 -4.51 -13.06 -3.79
CA GLY A 400 -4.66 -14.12 -2.78
C GLY A 400 -3.36 -14.45 -2.03
N ALA A 401 -2.23 -13.83 -2.36
CA ALA A 401 -1.02 -13.92 -1.54
C ALA A 401 -1.29 -13.36 -0.14
N THR A 402 -0.63 -13.93 0.85
CA THR A 402 -0.70 -13.45 2.23
C THR A 402 0.61 -12.73 2.58
N ARG A 403 0.53 -11.51 3.14
CA ARG A 403 1.72 -10.90 3.72
C ARG A 403 2.18 -11.75 4.89
N ILE A 404 3.47 -12.07 4.92
CA ILE A 404 4.13 -12.78 6.03
C ILE A 404 5.17 -11.86 6.68
N TYR A 405 5.63 -12.22 7.87
CA TYR A 405 6.61 -11.39 8.58
C TYR A 405 7.93 -11.30 7.80
N SER A 406 8.46 -10.08 7.74
CA SER A 406 9.88 -9.81 7.45
C SER A 406 10.39 -8.69 8.34
N SER A 407 11.62 -8.82 8.83
CA SER A 407 12.29 -7.72 9.55
C SER A 407 12.97 -6.77 8.57
N ASN A 408 13.28 -5.56 9.04
CA ASN A 408 14.17 -4.61 8.37
C ASN A 408 15.58 -4.71 8.97
N THR A 409 16.58 -4.21 8.25
CA THR A 409 17.89 -3.85 8.81
C THR A 409 18.01 -2.34 8.88
N SER A 410 19.12 -1.82 9.40
CA SER A 410 19.36 -0.36 9.45
C SER A 410 19.40 0.32 8.08
N ALA A 411 19.73 -0.42 7.01
CA ALA A 411 19.89 0.13 5.66
C ALA A 411 18.89 -0.46 4.66
N VAL A 412 18.26 -1.59 4.97
CA VAL A 412 17.40 -2.30 4.01
C VAL A 412 16.00 -2.47 4.59
N VAL A 413 15.02 -1.90 3.90
CA VAL A 413 13.60 -2.11 4.18
C VAL A 413 13.07 -3.29 3.38
N SER A 414 12.09 -4.01 3.93
CA SER A 414 11.57 -5.22 3.27
C SER A 414 10.10 -5.49 3.57
N VAL A 415 9.46 -6.23 2.65
CA VAL A 415 8.16 -6.85 2.87
C VAL A 415 8.10 -8.21 2.18
N ALA A 416 7.56 -9.21 2.86
CA ALA A 416 7.50 -10.59 2.37
C ALA A 416 6.06 -11.09 2.20
N PHE A 417 5.89 -11.98 1.22
CA PHE A 417 4.60 -12.55 0.86
C PHE A 417 4.72 -14.05 0.60
N LYS A 418 3.65 -14.79 0.90
CA LYS A 418 3.45 -16.17 0.51
C LYS A 418 2.30 -16.25 -0.47
N ASN A 419 2.58 -16.68 -1.69
CA ASN A 419 1.62 -16.82 -2.77
C ASN A 419 0.71 -18.05 -2.57
N PRO A 420 -0.47 -18.09 -3.22
CA PRO A 420 -1.38 -19.24 -3.16
C PRO A 420 -0.76 -20.55 -3.67
N ASP A 421 0.20 -20.49 -4.60
CA ASP A 421 0.95 -21.65 -5.10
C ASP A 421 2.07 -22.12 -4.16
N GLY A 422 2.22 -21.47 -3.00
CA GLY A 422 3.24 -21.77 -2.00
C GLY A 422 4.61 -21.13 -2.27
N SER A 423 4.81 -20.43 -3.39
CA SER A 423 6.01 -19.62 -3.61
C SER A 423 6.05 -18.41 -2.66
N LYS A 424 7.25 -17.93 -2.36
CA LYS A 424 7.48 -16.73 -1.56
C LYS A 424 8.07 -15.64 -2.43
N ALA A 425 7.76 -14.39 -2.08
CA ALA A 425 8.36 -13.20 -2.63
C ALA A 425 8.79 -12.27 -1.49
N LEU A 426 10.05 -11.88 -1.48
CA LEU A 426 10.60 -10.85 -0.59
C LEU A 426 11.06 -9.69 -1.44
N VAL A 427 10.44 -8.53 -1.29
CA VAL A 427 10.93 -7.29 -1.87
C VAL A 427 11.78 -6.60 -0.81
N ALA A 428 13.03 -6.28 -1.17
CA ALA A 428 13.99 -5.61 -0.29
C ALA A 428 14.61 -4.42 -1.03
N PHE A 429 14.65 -3.27 -0.38
CA PHE A 429 15.22 -2.04 -0.90
C PHE A 429 16.35 -1.53 0.01
N ASN A 430 17.54 -1.37 -0.56
CA ASN A 430 18.69 -0.75 0.11
C ASN A 430 18.55 0.78 0.04
N ASN A 431 18.07 1.39 1.12
CA ASN A 431 17.89 2.85 1.23
C ASN A 431 19.18 3.56 1.68
N SER A 432 20.36 2.99 1.43
CA SER A 432 21.63 3.60 1.80
C SER A 432 22.52 3.90 0.59
N SER A 433 23.45 4.83 0.76
CA SER A 433 24.43 5.21 -0.26
C SER A 433 25.58 4.20 -0.43
N ALA A 434 25.57 3.07 0.30
CA ALA A 434 26.57 2.03 0.25
C ALA A 434 25.95 0.69 -0.15
N SER A 435 26.73 -0.17 -0.82
CA SER A 435 26.34 -1.57 -1.04
C SER A 435 26.19 -2.30 0.30
N GLN A 436 25.13 -3.10 0.45
CA GLN A 436 24.83 -3.88 1.64
C GLN A 436 24.95 -5.37 1.34
N THR A 437 25.80 -6.08 2.09
CA THR A 437 25.74 -7.54 2.12
C THR A 437 24.72 -7.95 3.17
N LEU A 438 23.53 -8.32 2.73
CA LEU A 438 22.46 -8.78 3.60
C LEU A 438 22.40 -10.30 3.64
N GLN A 439 21.92 -10.83 4.75
CA GLN A 439 21.49 -12.22 4.87
C GLN A 439 19.98 -12.25 5.01
N VAL A 440 19.35 -13.24 4.37
CA VAL A 440 17.92 -13.52 4.52
C VAL A 440 17.76 -14.86 5.21
N GLN A 441 17.20 -14.83 6.42
CA GLN A 441 16.89 -16.01 7.21
C GLN A 441 15.44 -16.42 6.99
N TRP A 442 15.22 -17.68 6.59
CA TRP A 442 13.90 -18.30 6.46
C TRP A 442 13.88 -19.62 7.24
N GLY A 443 13.23 -19.59 8.41
CA GLY A 443 13.37 -20.68 9.38
C GLY A 443 14.79 -20.80 9.91
N THR A 444 15.41 -21.97 9.69
CA THR A 444 16.82 -22.24 10.07
C THR A 444 17.80 -22.09 8.90
N GLN A 445 17.32 -21.74 7.72
CA GLN A 445 18.13 -21.62 6.52
C GLN A 445 18.41 -20.15 6.19
N LEU A 446 19.56 -19.90 5.55
CA LEU A 446 20.03 -18.56 5.21
C LEU A 446 20.51 -18.52 3.75
N PHE A 447 20.34 -17.37 3.10
CA PHE A 447 21.16 -17.02 1.93
C PHE A 447 21.73 -15.61 2.11
N SER A 448 22.84 -15.35 1.44
CA SER A 448 23.47 -14.02 1.42
C SER A 448 23.40 -13.42 0.03
N TYR A 449 23.23 -12.09 -0.03
CA TYR A 449 23.19 -11.34 -1.27
C TYR A 449 23.79 -9.95 -1.08
N SER A 450 24.59 -9.49 -2.05
CA SER A 450 25.12 -8.12 -2.06
C SER A 450 24.19 -7.23 -2.87
N LEU A 451 23.47 -6.33 -2.18
CA LEU A 451 22.52 -5.39 -2.76
C LEU A 451 23.20 -4.03 -2.94
N PRO A 452 23.38 -3.53 -4.19
CA PRO A 452 24.02 -2.24 -4.43
C PRO A 452 23.34 -1.08 -3.69
N SER A 453 24.03 0.03 -3.59
CA SER A 453 23.48 1.30 -3.11
C SER A 453 22.21 1.66 -3.87
N LEU A 454 21.18 2.09 -3.15
CA LEU A 454 19.88 2.53 -3.71
C LEU A 454 19.32 1.54 -4.74
N ALA A 455 19.47 0.23 -4.49
CA ALA A 455 18.93 -0.81 -5.35
C ALA A 455 17.81 -1.59 -4.65
N ALA A 456 16.85 -2.04 -5.43
CA ALA A 456 15.80 -2.95 -4.99
C ALA A 456 15.98 -4.33 -5.61
N ALA A 457 15.71 -5.37 -4.82
CA ALA A 457 15.64 -6.74 -5.33
C ALA A 457 14.35 -7.44 -4.86
N THR A 458 13.78 -8.23 -5.77
CA THR A 458 12.75 -9.21 -5.42
C THR A 458 13.39 -10.60 -5.44
N PHE A 459 13.36 -11.24 -4.28
CA PHE A 459 13.82 -12.62 -4.07
C PHE A 459 12.61 -13.54 -4.09
N THR A 460 12.70 -14.63 -4.87
CA THR A 460 11.61 -15.60 -4.98
C THR A 460 12.12 -17.02 -4.72
N TRP A 461 11.36 -17.80 -3.94
CA TRP A 461 11.71 -19.21 -3.68
C TRP A 461 10.47 -20.06 -3.42
N THR A 462 10.64 -21.37 -3.42
CA THR A 462 9.60 -22.37 -3.08
C THR A 462 10.06 -23.25 -1.92
N GLY A 463 9.20 -24.13 -1.46
CA GLY A 463 9.50 -25.07 -0.38
C GLY A 463 8.75 -24.73 0.91
N THR A 464 9.10 -25.41 1.99
CA THR A 464 8.47 -25.26 3.32
C THR A 464 9.51 -24.74 4.31
N GLN A 465 9.13 -23.76 5.12
CA GLN A 465 9.99 -23.24 6.18
C GLN A 465 10.39 -24.35 7.16
N MET A 466 11.68 -24.46 7.45
CA MET A 466 12.22 -25.39 8.42
C MET A 466 12.46 -24.70 9.76
N GLY A 467 11.67 -25.04 10.76
CA GLY A 467 11.76 -24.43 12.10
C GLY A 467 11.26 -22.99 12.16
N THR A 468 11.20 -22.45 13.36
CA THR A 468 10.84 -21.05 13.61
C THR A 468 12.11 -20.20 13.65
N PRO A 469 12.21 -19.12 12.87
CA PRO A 469 13.37 -18.25 12.94
C PRO A 469 13.38 -17.46 14.24
N THR A 470 14.57 -17.09 14.71
CA THR A 470 14.75 -16.21 15.88
C THR A 470 15.52 -14.97 15.51
N VAL A 471 15.18 -13.85 16.17
CA VAL A 471 15.92 -12.59 16.11
C VAL A 471 16.86 -12.52 17.32
N SER A 472 18.18 -12.40 17.11
CA SER A 472 19.07 -12.24 18.26
C SER A 472 18.82 -10.89 18.96
N ALA A 473 18.66 -10.92 20.28
CA ALA A 473 18.55 -9.72 21.10
C ALA A 473 19.78 -8.81 20.98
N THR A 474 20.96 -9.38 20.64
CA THR A 474 22.22 -8.63 20.46
C THR A 474 22.37 -8.03 19.07
N TRP A 475 21.43 -8.26 18.16
CA TRP A 475 21.36 -7.51 16.90
C TRP A 475 20.70 -6.15 17.11
N GLN A 476 20.96 -5.23 16.19
CA GLN A 476 20.22 -3.97 16.13
C GLN A 476 18.82 -4.27 15.60
N ILE A 477 17.83 -4.33 16.48
CA ILE A 477 16.42 -4.59 16.11
C ILE A 477 15.79 -3.25 15.74
N GLN A 478 15.37 -3.12 14.50
CA GLN A 478 14.71 -1.90 14.03
C GLN A 478 13.33 -1.77 14.68
N GLY A 479 12.97 -0.58 15.12
CA GLY A 479 11.66 -0.28 15.71
C GLY A 479 10.52 -0.73 14.79
N SER A 480 10.66 -0.47 13.50
CA SER A 480 9.70 -0.87 12.46
C SER A 480 9.59 -2.39 12.19
N SER A 481 10.43 -3.24 12.82
CA SER A 481 10.41 -4.71 12.65
C SER A 481 9.46 -5.43 13.60
N TYR A 482 8.45 -4.75 14.11
CA TYR A 482 7.45 -5.36 14.99
C TYR A 482 6.58 -6.41 14.28
N SER A 483 6.07 -7.36 15.04
CA SER A 483 5.04 -8.33 14.61
C SER A 483 3.63 -7.77 14.74
N SER A 484 3.40 -6.97 15.78
CA SER A 484 2.14 -6.22 16.01
C SER A 484 2.41 -5.01 16.88
N GLU A 485 1.50 -4.05 16.86
CA GLU A 485 1.60 -2.81 17.62
C GLU A 485 0.22 -2.35 18.10
N SER A 486 0.23 -1.35 18.99
CA SER A 486 -0.96 -0.60 19.37
C SER A 486 -0.58 0.79 19.88
N GLY A 487 -1.25 1.82 19.36
CA GLY A 487 -1.13 3.20 19.82
C GLY A 487 0.15 3.92 19.41
N LEU A 488 0.80 3.44 18.36
CA LEU A 488 1.95 4.06 17.70
C LEU A 488 1.83 3.87 16.18
N GLU A 489 2.69 4.52 15.41
CA GLU A 489 2.71 4.41 13.96
C GLU A 489 4.15 4.32 13.45
N MET A 490 4.31 3.78 12.24
CA MET A 490 5.59 3.74 11.55
C MET A 490 5.69 4.95 10.63
N GLU A 491 6.83 5.66 10.69
CA GLU A 491 7.13 6.77 9.78
C GLU A 491 8.53 6.64 9.18
N THR A 492 8.79 7.37 8.09
CA THR A 492 10.13 7.44 7.50
C THR A 492 11.06 8.18 8.45
N THR A 493 12.20 7.56 8.78
CA THR A 493 13.17 8.17 9.70
C THR A 493 14.09 9.17 9.01
N GLY A 494 14.39 10.27 9.72
CA GLY A 494 15.45 11.20 9.36
C GLY A 494 16.82 10.83 9.96
N ASP A 495 16.95 9.68 10.64
CA ASP A 495 18.25 9.23 11.18
C ASP A 495 19.18 8.80 10.04
N SER A 496 20.48 8.87 10.28
CA SER A 496 21.53 8.52 9.31
C SER A 496 21.48 7.07 8.80
N THR A 497 20.75 6.21 9.49
CA THR A 497 20.57 4.81 9.08
C THR A 497 19.53 4.64 7.97
N GLY A 498 18.62 5.63 7.79
CA GLY A 498 17.50 5.50 6.84
C GLY A 498 16.41 4.51 7.29
N GLY A 499 15.43 4.23 6.42
CA GLY A 499 14.32 3.31 6.70
C GLY A 499 13.18 3.96 7.48
N TYR A 500 12.65 3.24 8.48
CA TYR A 500 11.48 3.67 9.25
C TYR A 500 11.76 3.64 10.75
N ASP A 501 11.15 4.56 11.49
CA ASP A 501 11.09 4.54 12.95
C ASP A 501 9.66 4.37 13.48
N LEU A 502 9.52 4.23 14.79
CA LEU A 502 8.24 4.30 15.49
C LEU A 502 8.00 5.74 15.91
N GLY A 503 6.88 6.31 15.52
CA GLY A 503 6.43 7.66 15.85
C GLY A 503 4.98 7.68 16.34
N TYR A 504 4.41 8.88 16.51
CA TYR A 504 3.01 9.11 16.93
C TYR A 504 2.63 8.39 18.22
N VAL A 505 3.59 8.17 19.12
CA VAL A 505 3.50 7.30 20.29
C VAL A 505 2.61 7.89 21.38
N ASN A 506 1.58 7.15 21.77
CA ASN A 506 0.67 7.47 22.86
C ASN A 506 1.10 6.81 24.18
N PRO A 507 0.72 7.36 25.37
CA PRO A 507 0.95 6.68 26.64
C PRO A 507 0.30 5.30 26.69
N GLY A 508 1.09 4.27 27.00
CA GLY A 508 0.66 2.87 26.99
C GLY A 508 0.74 2.17 25.63
N ALA A 509 1.16 2.89 24.58
CA ALA A 509 1.46 2.28 23.29
C ALA A 509 2.52 1.20 23.42
N TYR A 510 2.45 0.17 22.57
CA TYR A 510 3.42 -0.93 22.59
C TYR A 510 3.67 -1.50 21.19
N ALA A 511 4.84 -2.12 21.04
CA ALA A 511 5.17 -2.96 19.89
C ALA A 511 5.67 -4.33 20.35
N VAL A 512 5.39 -5.37 19.59
CA VAL A 512 5.73 -6.77 19.89
C VAL A 512 6.73 -7.30 18.87
N TYR A 513 7.80 -7.89 19.36
CA TYR A 513 8.82 -8.58 18.54
C TYR A 513 8.84 -10.05 18.93
N LYS A 514 8.40 -10.92 18.05
CA LYS A 514 8.31 -12.36 18.35
C LYS A 514 9.65 -13.06 18.22
N ASN A 515 9.81 -14.13 19.02
CA ASN A 515 10.94 -15.04 18.96
C ASN A 515 12.31 -14.35 19.12
N VAL A 516 12.41 -13.36 20.03
CA VAL A 516 13.69 -12.71 20.36
C VAL A 516 14.53 -13.63 21.23
N ASN A 517 15.75 -13.95 20.76
CA ASN A 517 16.66 -14.85 21.44
C ASN A 517 17.69 -14.06 22.27
N PHE A 518 17.56 -14.12 23.60
CA PHE A 518 18.45 -13.51 24.59
C PHE A 518 19.68 -14.38 24.93
N GLY A 519 19.83 -15.55 24.31
CA GLY A 519 20.95 -16.45 24.57
C GLY A 519 21.05 -16.85 26.03
N ASN A 520 22.24 -16.70 26.62
CA ASN A 520 22.50 -17.01 28.04
C ASN A 520 22.16 -15.86 28.99
N GLY A 521 21.62 -14.76 28.48
CA GLY A 521 21.28 -13.58 29.25
C GLY A 521 21.88 -12.29 28.68
N VAL A 522 21.31 -11.17 29.11
CA VAL A 522 21.72 -9.81 28.71
C VAL A 522 21.91 -8.93 29.93
N SER A 523 22.75 -7.91 29.83
CA SER A 523 23.12 -7.03 30.96
C SER A 523 22.70 -5.56 30.73
N GLY A 524 22.41 -5.18 29.51
CA GLY A 524 22.02 -3.82 29.14
C GLY A 524 21.26 -3.75 27.86
N VAL A 525 20.67 -2.58 27.59
CA VAL A 525 20.02 -2.24 26.32
C VAL A 525 20.41 -0.82 25.91
N SER A 526 20.69 -0.66 24.61
CA SER A 526 20.83 0.63 23.93
C SER A 526 19.57 0.93 23.12
N VAL A 527 19.08 2.15 23.17
CA VAL A 527 17.88 2.61 22.43
C VAL A 527 18.22 3.88 21.66
N ARG A 528 17.96 3.90 20.38
CA ARG A 528 18.07 5.08 19.51
C ARG A 528 16.74 5.80 19.47
N THR A 529 16.68 7.02 19.98
CA THR A 529 15.42 7.73 20.23
C THR A 529 15.52 9.22 19.90
N ALA A 530 14.39 9.83 19.58
CA ALA A 530 14.24 11.27 19.35
C ALA A 530 12.91 11.75 19.94
N SER A 531 12.89 12.93 20.59
CA SER A 531 11.65 13.50 21.12
C SER A 531 11.59 15.01 20.96
N GLY A 532 10.58 15.49 20.23
CA GLY A 532 10.15 16.88 20.20
C GLY A 532 9.07 17.20 21.25
N GLY A 533 8.62 16.18 22.00
CA GLY A 533 7.55 16.28 23.00
C GLY A 533 8.07 16.32 24.43
N GLN A 534 7.46 15.53 25.32
CA GLN A 534 7.73 15.51 26.76
C GLN A 534 8.78 14.47 27.18
N GLY A 535 9.20 13.59 26.25
CA GLY A 535 9.97 12.41 26.62
C GLY A 535 9.14 11.42 27.45
N GLY A 536 9.82 10.49 28.12
CA GLY A 536 9.16 9.47 28.92
C GLY A 536 10.07 8.29 29.24
N SER A 537 9.53 7.07 29.22
CA SER A 537 10.34 5.85 29.34
C SER A 537 9.82 4.74 28.43
N LEU A 538 10.72 3.82 28.09
CA LEU A 538 10.46 2.61 27.33
C LEU A 538 10.74 1.41 28.25
N GLU A 539 9.71 0.64 28.54
CA GLU A 539 9.81 -0.61 29.29
C GLU A 539 9.92 -1.79 28.32
N PHE A 540 10.76 -2.77 28.68
CA PHE A 540 10.95 -4.02 27.95
C PHE A 540 10.40 -5.18 28.77
N HIS A 541 9.35 -5.84 28.31
CA HIS A 541 8.67 -6.95 28.98
C HIS A 541 8.74 -8.22 28.17
N LEU A 542 8.78 -9.39 28.84
CA LEU A 542 8.76 -10.70 28.20
C LEU A 542 7.33 -11.26 28.14
N ASP A 543 6.97 -11.85 26.99
CA ASP A 543 5.80 -12.70 26.74
C ASP A 543 4.42 -12.01 26.90
N SER A 544 4.35 -10.82 27.46
CA SER A 544 3.13 -10.03 27.52
C SER A 544 3.43 -8.58 27.90
N ILE A 545 2.47 -7.67 27.64
CA ILE A 545 2.56 -6.23 27.97
C ILE A 545 2.79 -5.96 29.48
N SER A 546 2.42 -6.89 30.34
CA SER A 546 2.61 -6.86 31.79
C SER A 546 3.49 -8.02 32.31
N GLY A 547 4.22 -8.67 31.42
CA GLY A 547 5.12 -9.76 31.76
C GLY A 547 6.36 -9.31 32.54
N PRO A 548 7.32 -10.20 32.77
CA PRO A 548 8.54 -9.86 33.48
C PRO A 548 9.25 -8.65 32.85
N LEU A 549 9.52 -7.63 33.68
CA LEU A 549 10.23 -6.43 33.27
C LEU A 549 11.73 -6.72 33.18
N VAL A 550 12.32 -6.54 32.01
CA VAL A 550 13.76 -6.75 31.73
C VAL A 550 14.54 -5.47 31.89
N SER A 551 14.01 -4.33 31.46
CA SER A 551 14.67 -3.04 31.46
C SER A 551 13.67 -1.90 31.38
N THR A 552 14.09 -0.71 31.85
CA THR A 552 13.41 0.56 31.63
C THR A 552 14.43 1.59 31.16
N ALA A 553 14.29 2.07 29.93
CA ALA A 553 15.13 3.13 29.38
C ALA A 553 14.43 4.48 29.49
N THR A 554 15.12 5.52 29.98
CA THR A 554 14.61 6.88 29.97
C THR A 554 14.74 7.47 28.56
N LEU A 555 13.65 8.02 28.03
CA LEU A 555 13.60 8.69 26.73
C LEU A 555 13.65 10.22 26.95
N PRO A 556 14.80 10.88 26.70
CA PRO A 556 14.96 12.30 26.95
C PRO A 556 14.28 13.14 25.87
N ILE A 557 13.97 14.39 26.21
CA ILE A 557 13.63 15.41 25.22
C ILE A 557 14.90 15.75 24.43
N THR A 558 14.87 15.63 23.10
CA THR A 558 16.02 15.90 22.22
C THR A 558 15.88 17.18 21.41
N GLY A 559 14.71 17.85 21.49
CA GLY A 559 14.43 19.10 20.81
C GLY A 559 13.83 18.95 19.41
N GLY A 560 13.54 17.72 18.97
CA GLY A 560 12.87 17.46 17.70
C GLY A 560 12.59 15.98 17.49
N TRP A 561 11.53 15.67 16.72
CA TRP A 561 11.10 14.30 16.42
C TRP A 561 12.12 13.49 15.59
N GLN A 562 13.03 14.17 14.93
CA GLN A 562 14.10 13.59 14.13
C GLN A 562 15.50 14.06 14.62
N THR A 563 15.59 14.55 15.88
CA THR A 563 16.87 14.87 16.56
C THR A 563 17.28 13.68 17.43
N TRP A 564 18.11 12.82 16.86
CA TRP A 564 18.39 11.50 17.39
C TRP A 564 19.51 11.46 18.44
N THR A 565 19.29 10.67 19.49
CA THR A 565 20.30 10.32 20.51
C THR A 565 20.22 8.83 20.83
N THR A 566 21.29 8.27 21.39
CA THR A 566 21.29 6.89 21.92
C THR A 566 21.37 6.94 23.45
N VAL A 567 20.40 6.27 24.08
CA VAL A 567 20.38 6.09 25.55
C VAL A 567 20.66 4.64 25.90
N THR A 568 21.12 4.39 27.12
CA THR A 568 21.42 3.04 27.63
C THR A 568 20.73 2.82 28.98
N ALA A 569 20.33 1.56 29.23
CA ALA A 569 19.79 1.15 30.53
C ALA A 569 20.29 -0.26 30.88
N SER A 570 20.33 -0.59 32.18
CA SER A 570 20.63 -1.95 32.65
C SER A 570 19.50 -2.89 32.28
N ALA A 571 19.82 -4.13 31.93
CA ALA A 571 18.84 -5.19 31.64
C ALA A 571 19.15 -6.42 32.50
N THR A 572 18.11 -7.08 32.99
CA THR A 572 18.24 -8.29 33.81
C THR A 572 17.07 -9.25 33.59
N GLY A 573 17.27 -10.53 33.87
CA GLY A 573 16.19 -11.52 33.94
C GLY A 573 15.68 -12.04 32.57
N ALA A 574 16.38 -11.74 31.48
CA ALA A 574 16.03 -12.28 30.15
C ALA A 574 17.11 -13.31 29.72
N SER A 575 16.69 -14.53 29.35
CA SER A 575 17.53 -15.55 28.74
C SER A 575 16.66 -16.52 27.94
N GLY A 576 17.20 -17.14 26.88
CA GLY A 576 16.42 -18.00 25.98
C GLY A 576 15.62 -17.22 24.96
N VAL A 577 14.55 -17.80 24.43
CA VAL A 577 13.71 -17.20 23.38
C VAL A 577 12.37 -16.77 23.97
N HIS A 578 12.02 -15.50 23.77
CA HIS A 578 10.79 -14.88 24.27
C HIS A 578 10.17 -13.96 23.23
N ASP A 579 8.88 -13.70 23.36
CA ASP A 579 8.25 -12.56 22.71
C ASP A 579 8.58 -11.29 23.52
N LEU A 580 9.13 -10.27 22.87
CA LEU A 580 9.52 -9.02 23.51
C LEU A 580 8.47 -7.96 23.26
N TYR A 581 7.96 -7.37 24.34
CA TYR A 581 7.04 -6.22 24.33
C TYR A 581 7.80 -4.97 24.74
N ILE A 582 7.86 -3.98 23.86
CA ILE A 582 8.31 -2.63 24.25
C ILE A 582 7.09 -1.78 24.54
N VAL A 583 7.05 -1.14 25.70
CA VAL A 583 5.87 -0.40 26.18
C VAL A 583 6.27 1.02 26.53
N PHE A 584 5.61 2.00 25.92
CA PHE A 584 5.90 3.41 26.13
C PHE A 584 5.13 3.96 27.34
N ARG A 585 5.83 4.68 28.22
CA ARG A 585 5.26 5.35 29.39
C ARG A 585 5.51 6.84 29.32
N GLY A 586 4.45 7.59 29.51
CA GLY A 586 4.45 9.05 29.53
C GLY A 586 3.13 9.59 30.04
N THR A 587 2.98 10.90 30.08
CA THR A 587 1.76 11.57 30.59
C THR A 587 0.88 12.11 29.49
N THR A 588 1.42 12.35 28.29
CA THR A 588 0.70 12.91 27.13
C THR A 588 1.12 12.19 25.87
N ALA A 589 0.31 12.31 24.80
CA ALA A 589 0.66 11.85 23.47
C ALA A 589 1.94 12.51 22.94
N GLY A 590 2.62 11.85 22.00
CA GLY A 590 3.90 12.31 21.48
C GLY A 590 5.03 12.13 22.48
N ILE A 591 5.26 10.90 22.94
CA ILE A 591 6.31 10.59 23.92
C ILE A 591 7.69 10.71 23.27
N SER A 592 7.97 9.88 22.29
CA SER A 592 9.28 9.80 21.63
C SER A 592 9.21 8.90 20.41
N ASN A 593 10.04 9.17 19.43
CA ASN A 593 10.31 8.24 18.34
C ASN A 593 11.38 7.24 18.75
N VAL A 594 11.31 6.00 18.23
CA VAL A 594 12.32 4.95 18.44
C VAL A 594 12.69 4.33 17.09
N ASN A 595 13.96 4.51 16.71
CA ASN A 595 14.49 3.96 15.47
C ASN A 595 14.90 2.48 15.65
N TRP A 596 15.71 2.19 16.66
CA TRP A 596 16.16 0.83 16.96
C TRP A 596 16.50 0.65 18.43
N PHE A 597 16.61 -0.61 18.83
CA PHE A 597 17.18 -1.00 20.11
C PHE A 597 18.08 -2.24 19.97
N GLN A 598 18.99 -2.43 20.94
CA GLN A 598 19.96 -3.53 20.93
C GLN A 598 20.34 -3.89 22.37
N PHE A 599 20.23 -5.15 22.74
CA PHE A 599 20.72 -5.67 24.02
C PHE A 599 22.20 -6.06 23.94
N ASN A 600 22.87 -6.09 25.10
CA ASN A 600 24.28 -6.47 25.25
C ASN A 600 24.52 -7.35 26.49
#